data_c6245ab0e5d19fe8ae03667100c8beb1
#
_entry.id   c6245ab0e5d19fe8ae03667100c8beb1
#
_cell.length_a   1.000
_cell.length_b   1.000
_cell.length_c   1.000
_cell.angle_alpha   90.00
_cell.angle_beta   90.00
_cell.angle_gamma   90.00
#
_symmetry.space_group_name_H-M   'P 1'
#
loop_
_entity.id
_entity.type
_entity.pdbx_description
1 polymer ?
#
loop_
_entity_poly.entity_id
_entity_poly.type
_entity_poly.pdbx_seq_one_letter_code
_entity_poly.pdbx_strand_id
1 'polypeptide(L)'
;MTKKEIKSAINKAVYQYAESLGYNMSDDNDGSSVTFYKDGYTKADDTIEYHRSYQETCVLNWASDEIKADAELIDAFANEQKRMYDK
;
A
#
# COMPACT_ATOMS: atom_id res chain seq x y z
N MET A 1 -3.88 21.50 -7.99
CA MET A 1 -4.27 20.57 -6.90
C MET A 1 -3.52 20.92 -5.62
N THR A 2 -4.19 20.81 -4.50
CA THR A 2 -3.52 20.98 -3.20
C THR A 2 -2.67 19.75 -2.88
N LYS A 3 -1.74 19.90 -1.92
CA LYS A 3 -0.93 18.77 -1.45
C LYS A 3 -1.81 17.63 -0.92
N LYS A 4 -2.90 17.97 -0.23
CA LYS A 4 -3.83 16.98 0.30
C LYS A 4 -4.52 16.21 -0.84
N GLU A 5 -4.93 16.90 -1.88
CA GLU A 5 -5.57 16.27 -3.03
C GLU A 5 -4.60 15.37 -3.78
N ILE A 6 -3.36 15.80 -3.94
CA ILE A 6 -2.31 14.99 -4.58
C ILE A 6 -2.06 13.72 -3.78
N LYS A 7 -1.91 13.84 -2.45
CA LYS A 7 -1.69 12.70 -1.58
C LYS A 7 -2.85 11.71 -1.67
N SER A 8 -4.08 12.21 -1.66
CA SER A 8 -5.28 11.38 -1.78
C SER A 8 -5.32 10.66 -3.13
N ALA A 9 -4.98 11.35 -4.21
CA ALA A 9 -4.95 10.76 -5.54
C ALA A 9 -3.90 9.65 -5.63
N ILE A 10 -2.72 9.87 -5.06
CA ILE A 10 -1.66 8.85 -5.03
C ILE A 10 -2.09 7.64 -4.23
N ASN A 11 -2.68 7.85 -3.05
CA ASN A 11 -3.15 6.74 -2.21
C ASN A 11 -4.20 5.91 -2.95
N LYS A 12 -5.15 6.57 -3.62
CA LYS A 12 -6.17 5.87 -4.39
C LYS A 12 -5.55 5.02 -5.51
N ALA A 13 -4.55 5.57 -6.21
CA ALA A 13 -3.85 4.83 -7.27
C ALA A 13 -3.11 3.63 -6.68
N VAL A 14 -2.50 3.77 -5.50
CA VAL A 14 -1.82 2.67 -4.82
C VAL A 14 -2.82 1.57 -4.45
N TYR A 15 -4.00 1.93 -3.96
CA TYR A 15 -5.03 0.93 -3.63
C TYR A 15 -5.44 0.14 -4.87
N GLN A 16 -5.63 0.82 -6.00
CA GLN A 16 -6.00 0.15 -7.24
C GLN A 16 -4.89 -0.76 -7.75
N TYR A 17 -3.63 -0.33 -7.58
CA TYR A 17 -2.48 -1.14 -7.98
C TYR A 17 -2.40 -2.42 -7.14
N ALA A 18 -2.53 -2.29 -5.81
CA ALA A 18 -2.53 -3.45 -4.91
C ALA A 18 -3.67 -4.41 -5.26
N GLU A 19 -4.84 -3.87 -5.58
CA GLU A 19 -5.98 -4.67 -6.00
C GLU A 19 -5.65 -5.45 -7.28
N SER A 20 -4.95 -4.84 -8.21
CA SER A 20 -4.54 -5.51 -9.46
C SER A 20 -3.56 -6.65 -9.20
N LEU A 21 -2.84 -6.62 -8.09
CA LEU A 21 -1.95 -7.70 -7.67
C LEU A 21 -2.71 -8.82 -6.93
N GLY A 22 -4.00 -8.67 -6.75
CA GLY A 22 -4.83 -9.68 -6.09
C GLY A 22 -5.11 -9.43 -4.62
N TYR A 23 -4.83 -8.23 -4.13
CA TYR A 23 -5.03 -7.91 -2.72
C TYR A 23 -6.39 -7.30 -2.46
N ASN A 24 -6.96 -7.65 -1.31
CA ASN A 24 -8.08 -6.94 -0.73
C ASN A 24 -7.56 -5.88 0.22
N MET A 25 -8.41 -4.97 0.62
CA MET A 25 -8.02 -3.84 1.44
C MET A 25 -8.92 -3.71 2.67
N SER A 26 -8.29 -3.49 3.82
CA SER A 26 -9.00 -3.25 5.07
C SER A 26 -8.45 -1.99 5.73
N ASP A 27 -9.32 -1.03 6.03
CA ASP A 27 -8.92 0.19 6.73
C ASP A 27 -8.66 -0.09 8.21
N ASP A 28 -7.59 0.51 8.75
CA ASP A 28 -7.35 0.48 10.18
C ASP A 28 -8.30 1.48 10.87
N ASN A 29 -8.62 1.19 12.13
CA ASN A 29 -9.59 1.96 12.91
C ASN A 29 -9.19 3.44 13.06
N ASP A 30 -7.90 3.74 13.10
CA ASP A 30 -7.42 5.11 13.27
C ASP A 30 -7.28 5.85 11.94
N GLY A 31 -7.51 5.20 10.82
CA GLY A 31 -7.44 5.82 9.51
C GLY A 31 -6.03 6.15 9.02
N SER A 32 -5.00 5.81 9.78
CA SER A 32 -3.62 6.14 9.42
C SER A 32 -3.00 5.16 8.45
N SER A 33 -3.51 3.94 8.40
CA SER A 33 -2.96 2.90 7.53
C SER A 33 -4.06 1.99 6.98
N VAL A 34 -3.66 1.20 5.99
CA VAL A 34 -4.51 0.25 5.31
C VAL A 34 -3.76 -1.08 5.26
N THR A 35 -4.45 -2.17 5.47
CA THR A 35 -3.88 -3.50 5.35
C THR A 35 -4.31 -4.12 4.04
N PHE A 36 -3.35 -4.54 3.23
CA PHE A 36 -3.60 -5.33 2.02
C PHE A 36 -3.42 -6.80 2.37
N TYR A 37 -4.38 -7.62 1.97
CA TYR A 37 -4.35 -9.06 2.26
C TYR A 37 -4.94 -9.84 1.09
N LYS A 38 -4.53 -11.10 0.97
CA LYS A 38 -5.08 -12.03 -0.02
C LYS A 38 -5.99 -13.02 0.67
N ASP A 39 -6.92 -13.55 -0.11
CA ASP A 39 -7.85 -14.63 0.23
C ASP A 39 -7.91 -15.10 1.67
N GLY A 40 -9.07 -15.02 2.30
CA GLY A 40 -9.29 -15.62 3.59
C GLY A 40 -8.24 -15.26 4.64
N TYR A 41 -7.85 -14.02 4.66
CA TYR A 41 -6.84 -13.51 5.56
C TYR A 41 -6.95 -14.10 6.98
N THR A 42 -5.90 -14.76 7.42
CA THR A 42 -5.85 -15.37 8.74
C THR A 42 -4.51 -15.14 9.46
N LYS A 43 -3.50 -14.65 8.77
CA LYS A 43 -2.15 -14.49 9.32
C LYS A 43 -1.61 -13.10 9.04
N ALA A 44 -1.09 -12.46 10.09
CA ALA A 44 -0.51 -11.14 9.97
C ALA A 44 0.71 -11.11 9.03
N ASP A 45 1.46 -12.21 8.97
CA ASP A 45 2.65 -12.30 8.13
C ASP A 45 2.35 -12.43 6.63
N ASP A 46 1.07 -12.61 6.26
CA ASP A 46 0.65 -12.65 4.86
C ASP A 46 0.02 -11.33 4.43
N THR A 47 0.30 -10.24 5.12
CA THR A 47 -0.27 -8.94 4.85
C THR A 47 0.80 -7.88 4.61
N ILE A 48 0.37 -6.81 3.94
CA ILE A 48 1.21 -5.63 3.69
C ILE A 48 0.47 -4.45 4.32
N GLU A 49 1.13 -3.74 5.23
CA GLU A 49 0.57 -2.53 5.82
C GLU A 49 1.06 -1.31 5.04
N TYR A 50 0.13 -0.47 4.61
CA TYR A 50 0.44 0.74 3.86
C TYR A 50 0.10 1.96 4.70
N HIS A 51 1.09 2.81 4.96
CA HIS A 51 0.93 4.04 5.74
C HIS A 51 0.56 5.19 4.81
N ARG A 52 -0.64 5.70 4.97
CA ARG A 52 -1.17 6.76 4.10
C ARG A 52 -0.36 8.04 4.17
N SER A 53 0.11 8.40 5.37
CA SER A 53 0.86 9.64 5.56
C SER A 53 2.24 9.59 4.93
N TYR A 54 2.94 8.49 5.11
CA TYR A 54 4.29 8.30 4.57
C TYR A 54 4.27 7.75 3.16
N GLN A 55 3.17 7.12 2.76
CA GLN A 55 3.02 6.49 1.46
C GLN A 55 4.08 5.42 1.23
N GLU A 56 4.25 4.59 2.24
CA GLU A 56 5.21 3.48 2.26
C GLU A 56 4.55 2.24 2.84
N THR A 57 5.05 1.08 2.40
CA THR A 57 4.59 -0.19 2.94
C THR A 57 5.49 -0.67 4.06
N CYS A 58 4.94 -1.55 4.89
CA CYS A 58 5.68 -2.21 5.94
C CYS A 58 5.21 -3.66 5.99
N VAL A 59 6.16 -4.59 6.07
CA VAL A 59 5.87 -6.02 6.21
C VAL A 59 6.70 -6.59 7.36
N LEU A 60 6.22 -7.71 7.92
CA LEU A 60 6.95 -8.39 8.98
C LEU A 60 8.25 -9.01 8.43
N ASN A 61 9.27 -9.07 9.27
CA ASN A 61 10.57 -9.61 8.85
C ASN A 61 10.49 -11.06 8.35
N TRP A 62 9.52 -11.82 8.86
CA TRP A 62 9.32 -13.22 8.48
C TRP A 62 8.22 -13.41 7.45
N ALA A 63 7.77 -12.35 6.82
CA ALA A 63 6.81 -12.47 5.73
C ALA A 63 7.42 -13.28 4.58
N SER A 64 6.57 -13.90 3.77
CA SER A 64 7.03 -14.68 2.62
C SER A 64 7.74 -13.80 1.59
N ASP A 65 8.56 -14.41 0.76
CA ASP A 65 9.26 -13.68 -0.31
C ASP A 65 8.28 -13.05 -1.29
N GLU A 66 7.14 -13.70 -1.55
CA GLU A 66 6.09 -13.15 -2.41
C GLU A 66 5.54 -11.86 -1.83
N ILE A 67 5.23 -11.85 -0.52
CA ILE A 67 4.69 -10.67 0.15
C ILE A 67 5.73 -9.54 0.13
N LYS A 68 6.99 -9.85 0.41
CA LYS A 68 8.05 -8.84 0.37
C LYS A 68 8.24 -8.26 -1.02
N ALA A 69 8.19 -9.11 -2.05
CA ALA A 69 8.32 -8.66 -3.43
C ALA A 69 7.15 -7.76 -3.84
N ASP A 70 5.93 -8.12 -3.45
CA ASP A 70 4.75 -7.31 -3.76
C ASP A 70 4.81 -5.96 -3.03
N ALA A 71 5.29 -5.95 -1.78
CA ALA A 71 5.46 -4.70 -1.05
C ALA A 71 6.46 -3.78 -1.75
N GLU A 72 7.56 -4.32 -2.27
CA GLU A 72 8.51 -3.55 -3.04
C GLU A 72 7.90 -2.98 -4.32
N LEU A 73 7.05 -3.75 -5.00
CA LEU A 73 6.35 -3.27 -6.19
C LEU A 73 5.41 -2.12 -5.84
N ILE A 74 4.70 -2.24 -4.73
CA ILE A 74 3.77 -1.19 -4.29
C ILE A 74 4.55 0.08 -3.92
N ASP A 75 5.68 -0.06 -3.22
CA ASP A 75 6.53 1.09 -2.88
C ASP A 75 7.07 1.76 -4.14
N ALA A 76 7.53 0.98 -5.10
CA ALA A 76 8.04 1.51 -6.37
C ALA A 76 6.94 2.27 -7.12
N PHE A 77 5.73 1.72 -7.13
CA PHE A 77 4.58 2.36 -7.75
C PHE A 77 4.25 3.69 -7.06
N ALA A 78 4.21 3.69 -5.72
CA ALA A 78 3.92 4.90 -4.95
C ALA A 78 4.96 5.98 -5.22
N ASN A 79 6.24 5.61 -5.26
CA ASN A 79 7.32 6.55 -5.55
C ASN A 79 7.21 7.11 -6.96
N GLU A 80 6.84 6.30 -7.93
CA GLU A 80 6.62 6.74 -9.30
C GLU A 80 5.48 7.76 -9.36
N GLN A 81 4.38 7.51 -8.66
CA GLN A 81 3.26 8.44 -8.59
C GLN A 81 3.68 9.77 -7.98
N LYS A 82 4.47 9.73 -6.91
CA LYS A 82 4.98 10.95 -6.27
C LYS A 82 5.79 11.79 -7.26
N ARG A 83 6.64 11.15 -8.06
CA ARG A 83 7.45 11.87 -9.06
C ARG A 83 6.58 12.49 -10.15
N MET A 84 5.51 11.81 -10.55
CA MET A 84 4.60 12.32 -11.57
C MET A 84 3.92 13.61 -11.13
N TYR A 85 3.63 13.74 -9.85
CA TYR A 85 2.96 14.93 -9.30
C TYR A 85 3.95 16.00 -8.82
N ASP A 86 5.22 15.69 -8.76
CA ASP A 86 6.24 16.57 -8.19
C ASP A 86 6.92 17.45 -9.24
N LYS A 87 6.19 17.80 -10.28
CA LYS A 87 6.70 18.64 -11.35
C LYS A 87 6.26 20.08 -11.20
#